data_e30a21194a056efce3d0c64a4334c9bf
#
_entry.id   e30a21194a056efce3d0c64a4334c9bf
#
_cell.length_a   1.000
_cell.length_b   1.000
_cell.length_c   1.000
_cell.angle_alpha   90.00
_cell.angle_beta   90.00
_cell.angle_gamma   90.00
#
_symmetry.space_group_name_H-M   'P 1'
#
loop_
_entity.id
_entity.type
_entity.pdbx_description
1 polymer ?
#
loop_
_entity_poly.entity_id
_entity_poly.type
_entity_poly.pdbx_seq_one_letter_code
_entity_poly.pdbx_strand_id
1 'polypeptide(L)'
;MRWIIFSVSLLALVSCGTKVPFTNQMVEDYNLYSEKQMAKVQFYTSQTITLNRVKKVAGSNHASNGVLIENSSNFQDRITIQAQTPGVIEKSGEDGQLYIRFEQGKGKFLSFKVRPNAQNGRYYLDAQFNMNTGGELTYGEERFSVNSAAGQTYLMVIVKKIQKSTSKDRIVRGMKI
;
A
#
# COMPACT_ATOMS: atom_id res chain seq x y z
N MET A 1 -54.82 -23.49 -14.26
CA MET A 1 -53.48 -23.94 -13.86
C MET A 1 -52.55 -22.75 -13.87
N ARG A 2 -52.27 -22.15 -12.72
CA ARG A 2 -51.41 -20.96 -12.56
C ARG A 2 -50.02 -21.45 -12.15
N TRP A 3 -49.05 -21.30 -13.03
CA TRP A 3 -47.65 -21.60 -12.69
C TRP A 3 -47.09 -20.42 -11.91
N ILE A 4 -46.82 -20.64 -10.64
CA ILE A 4 -46.10 -19.72 -9.77
C ILE A 4 -44.61 -20.02 -9.98
N ILE A 5 -43.95 -19.13 -10.72
CA ILE A 5 -42.49 -19.15 -10.88
C ILE A 5 -41.91 -18.53 -9.62
N PHE A 6 -41.39 -19.38 -8.71
CA PHE A 6 -40.63 -18.99 -7.54
C PHE A 6 -39.22 -18.60 -7.99
N SER A 7 -39.02 -17.30 -8.24
CA SER A 7 -37.72 -16.74 -8.50
C SER A 7 -36.95 -16.66 -7.17
N VAL A 8 -36.17 -17.70 -6.87
CA VAL A 8 -35.22 -17.66 -5.76
C VAL A 8 -34.06 -16.77 -6.18
N SER A 9 -34.13 -15.49 -5.81
CA SER A 9 -33.02 -14.56 -5.89
C SER A 9 -31.98 -14.98 -4.88
N LEU A 10 -30.95 -15.69 -5.34
CA LEU A 10 -29.77 -16.04 -4.58
C LEU A 10 -28.97 -14.75 -4.31
N LEU A 11 -29.27 -14.10 -3.19
CA LEU A 11 -28.44 -13.03 -2.65
C LEU A 11 -27.07 -13.65 -2.27
N ALA A 12 -26.10 -13.55 -3.17
CA ALA A 12 -24.72 -13.77 -2.87
C ALA A 12 -24.28 -12.74 -1.81
N LEU A 13 -24.35 -13.13 -0.54
CA LEU A 13 -23.75 -12.39 0.57
C LEU A 13 -22.24 -12.37 0.32
N VAL A 14 -21.76 -11.39 -0.41
CA VAL A 14 -20.34 -11.08 -0.47
C VAL A 14 -19.94 -10.66 0.93
N SER A 15 -19.42 -11.61 1.70
CA SER A 15 -18.83 -11.36 3.02
C SER A 15 -17.62 -10.44 2.85
N CYS A 16 -17.90 -9.15 2.73
CA CYS A 16 -16.88 -8.11 2.67
C CYS A 16 -16.27 -8.00 4.07
N GLY A 17 -15.13 -8.66 4.29
CA GLY A 17 -14.43 -8.58 5.56
C GLY A 17 -14.05 -7.11 5.85
N THR A 18 -14.36 -6.64 7.07
CA THR A 18 -14.00 -5.29 7.51
C THR A 18 -12.48 -5.13 7.49
N LYS A 19 -12.02 -4.07 6.83
CA LYS A 19 -10.60 -3.69 6.82
C LYS A 19 -10.32 -2.85 8.06
N VAL A 20 -9.26 -3.21 8.77
CA VAL A 20 -8.79 -2.50 9.97
C VAL A 20 -7.35 -2.03 9.76
N PRO A 21 -6.89 -1.00 10.48
CA PRO A 21 -5.50 -0.58 10.43
C PRO A 21 -4.56 -1.73 10.79
N PHE A 22 -3.50 -1.91 10.01
CA PHE A 22 -2.43 -2.83 10.36
C PHE A 22 -1.47 -2.16 11.34
N THR A 23 -1.14 -2.86 12.43
CA THR A 23 -0.32 -2.32 13.53
C THR A 23 0.82 -3.25 13.92
N ASN A 24 1.83 -2.72 14.63
CA ASN A 24 2.89 -3.54 15.21
C ASN A 24 2.34 -4.59 16.20
N GLN A 25 1.28 -4.26 16.95
CA GLN A 25 0.61 -5.24 17.82
C GLN A 25 0.10 -6.45 17.03
N MET A 26 -0.42 -6.25 15.81
CA MET A 26 -0.84 -7.36 14.96
C MET A 26 0.33 -8.23 14.50
N VAL A 27 1.52 -7.66 14.32
CA VAL A 27 2.74 -8.44 14.00
C VAL A 27 3.02 -9.42 15.12
N GLU A 28 2.88 -8.98 16.37
CA GLU A 28 3.06 -9.81 17.57
C GLU A 28 1.93 -10.85 17.73
N ASP A 29 0.68 -10.41 17.70
CA ASP A 29 -0.51 -11.25 17.93
C ASP A 29 -0.62 -12.42 16.93
N TYR A 30 -0.19 -12.18 15.69
CA TYR A 30 -0.27 -13.18 14.60
C TYR A 30 1.09 -13.79 14.23
N ASN A 31 2.17 -13.50 15.01
CA ASN A 31 3.53 -14.00 14.77
C ASN A 31 4.02 -13.72 13.33
N LEU A 32 3.83 -12.50 12.84
CA LEU A 32 4.18 -12.11 11.46
C LEU A 32 5.63 -11.63 11.34
N TYR A 33 6.57 -12.24 12.05
CA TYR A 33 7.97 -11.81 12.07
C TYR A 33 8.79 -12.23 10.86
N SER A 34 8.37 -13.29 10.16
CA SER A 34 9.11 -13.75 8.98
C SER A 34 8.46 -13.25 7.68
N GLU A 35 9.28 -13.03 6.66
CA GLU A 35 8.80 -12.67 5.31
C GLU A 35 7.80 -13.70 4.78
N LYS A 36 8.01 -14.98 5.05
CA LYS A 36 7.10 -16.06 4.65
C LYS A 36 5.71 -15.95 5.29
N GLN A 37 5.63 -15.49 6.54
CA GLN A 37 4.36 -15.26 7.23
C GLN A 37 3.71 -13.97 6.72
N MET A 38 4.50 -12.91 6.61
CA MET A 38 4.04 -11.61 6.10
C MET A 38 3.56 -11.70 4.64
N ALA A 39 4.17 -12.54 3.80
CA ALA A 39 3.77 -12.77 2.41
C ALA A 39 2.34 -13.34 2.25
N LYS A 40 1.75 -13.88 3.33
CA LYS A 40 0.36 -14.36 3.33
C LYS A 40 -0.65 -13.27 3.66
N VAL A 41 -0.18 -12.10 4.07
CA VAL A 41 -1.03 -10.97 4.44
C VAL A 41 -1.33 -10.14 3.20
N GLN A 42 -2.62 -9.91 2.94
CA GLN A 42 -3.06 -8.97 1.94
C GLN A 42 -3.21 -7.59 2.59
N PHE A 43 -2.40 -6.64 2.14
CA PHE A 43 -2.45 -5.26 2.58
C PHE A 43 -3.36 -4.42 1.68
N TYR A 44 -3.83 -3.29 2.22
CA TYR A 44 -4.63 -2.30 1.51
C TYR A 44 -4.22 -0.91 1.95
N THR A 45 -4.33 0.08 1.07
CA THR A 45 -4.12 1.49 1.43
C THR A 45 -5.37 2.07 2.11
N SER A 46 -5.19 2.90 3.15
CA SER A 46 -6.33 3.60 3.80
C SER A 46 -6.86 4.76 2.97
N GLN A 47 -6.00 5.39 2.17
CA GLN A 47 -6.31 6.55 1.34
C GLN A 47 -5.65 6.43 -0.04
N THR A 48 -6.10 7.27 -0.96
CA THR A 48 -5.47 7.40 -2.28
C THR A 48 -4.11 8.07 -2.17
N ILE A 49 -3.11 7.47 -2.81
CA ILE A 49 -1.75 8.02 -2.93
C ILE A 49 -1.56 8.47 -4.37
N THR A 50 -1.22 9.74 -4.57
CA THR A 50 -0.88 10.27 -5.88
C THR A 50 0.60 10.59 -5.92
N LEU A 51 1.32 9.94 -6.82
CA LEU A 51 2.73 10.14 -7.10
C LEU A 51 2.84 11.04 -8.32
N ASN A 52 3.48 12.19 -8.17
CA ASN A 52 3.72 13.13 -9.26
C ASN A 52 5.20 13.11 -9.60
N ARG A 53 5.54 12.69 -10.82
CA ARG A 53 6.92 12.70 -11.30
C ARG A 53 7.30 14.10 -11.70
N VAL A 54 8.30 14.67 -11.02
CA VAL A 54 8.88 15.96 -11.41
C VAL A 54 10.00 15.70 -12.39
N LYS A 55 9.74 15.88 -13.68
CA LYS A 55 10.83 15.96 -14.66
C LYS A 55 11.55 17.30 -14.44
N LYS A 56 12.83 17.27 -14.06
CA LYS A 56 13.68 18.45 -14.22
C LYS A 56 13.75 18.73 -15.72
N VAL A 57 13.04 19.73 -16.18
CA VAL A 57 13.30 20.29 -17.50
C VAL A 57 14.70 20.88 -17.41
N ALA A 58 15.69 20.24 -18.02
CA ALA A 58 16.97 20.87 -18.25
C ALA A 58 16.69 22.05 -19.18
N GLY A 59 16.63 23.24 -18.60
CA GLY A 59 16.43 24.47 -19.33
C GLY A 59 17.63 24.67 -20.26
N SER A 60 17.51 24.27 -21.52
CA SER A 60 18.34 24.84 -22.58
C SER A 60 17.76 26.21 -22.89
N ASN A 61 18.30 27.24 -22.22
CA ASN A 61 18.09 28.61 -22.61
C ASN A 61 18.81 28.85 -23.95
N HIS A 62 18.17 28.50 -25.05
CA HIS A 62 18.56 29.00 -26.34
C HIS A 62 17.83 30.32 -26.58
N ALA A 63 18.49 31.41 -26.26
CA ALA A 63 18.08 32.72 -26.74
C ALA A 63 18.35 32.81 -28.25
N SER A 64 17.35 32.56 -29.07
CA SER A 64 17.31 32.95 -30.46
C SER A 64 16.27 34.06 -30.63
N ASN A 65 16.73 35.26 -30.99
CA ASN A 65 15.91 36.40 -31.34
C ASN A 65 14.98 37.01 -30.24
N GLY A 66 15.42 37.00 -28.98
CA GLY A 66 14.75 37.85 -27.93
C GLY A 66 13.31 37.43 -27.54
N VAL A 67 12.83 36.32 -28.02
CA VAL A 67 11.54 35.75 -27.60
C VAL A 67 11.81 34.55 -26.74
N LEU A 68 11.49 34.65 -25.44
CA LEU A 68 11.49 33.52 -24.52
C LEU A 68 10.33 32.58 -24.92
N ILE A 69 10.60 31.55 -25.68
CA ILE A 69 9.64 30.47 -25.89
C ILE A 69 9.82 29.51 -24.70
N GLU A 70 9.04 29.70 -23.65
CA GLU A 70 8.86 28.68 -22.61
C GLU A 70 8.05 27.51 -23.19
N ASN A 71 8.74 26.59 -23.83
CA ASN A 71 8.16 25.26 -24.10
C ASN A 71 8.18 24.44 -22.81
N SER A 72 7.39 24.83 -21.83
CA SER A 72 7.12 24.00 -20.66
C SER A 72 6.07 22.94 -21.00
N SER A 73 6.46 21.94 -21.77
CA SER A 73 5.68 20.70 -21.82
C SER A 73 5.87 19.96 -20.48
N ASN A 74 5.14 20.43 -19.45
CA ASN A 74 5.05 19.77 -18.17
C ASN A 74 4.23 18.48 -18.33
N PHE A 75 4.81 17.45 -18.94
CA PHE A 75 4.30 16.10 -18.84
C PHE A 75 4.55 15.61 -17.42
N GLN A 76 3.60 15.87 -16.53
CA GLN A 76 3.57 15.26 -15.21
C GLN A 76 3.03 13.84 -15.37
N ASP A 77 3.93 12.86 -15.43
CA ASP A 77 3.50 11.48 -15.26
C ASP A 77 2.94 11.34 -13.84
N ARG A 78 1.66 11.04 -13.76
CA ARG A 78 0.95 10.85 -12.50
C ARG A 78 0.59 9.39 -12.33
N ILE A 79 1.01 8.80 -11.21
CA ILE A 79 0.61 7.46 -10.81
C ILE A 79 -0.34 7.60 -9.64
N THR A 80 -1.53 6.97 -9.72
CA THR A 80 -2.52 7.02 -8.65
C THR A 80 -2.78 5.61 -8.13
N ILE A 81 -2.48 5.39 -6.85
CA ILE A 81 -2.85 4.19 -6.11
C ILE A 81 -4.10 4.56 -5.31
N GLN A 82 -5.25 4.05 -5.73
CA GLN A 82 -6.53 4.37 -5.10
C GLN A 82 -6.62 3.86 -3.67
N ALA A 83 -7.47 4.47 -2.86
CA ALA A 83 -7.81 3.95 -1.54
C ALA A 83 -8.29 2.51 -1.65
N GLN A 84 -7.91 1.67 -0.70
CA GLN A 84 -8.25 0.24 -0.64
C GLN A 84 -7.65 -0.62 -1.76
N THR A 85 -6.67 -0.11 -2.53
CA THR A 85 -5.92 -0.92 -3.49
C THR A 85 -5.18 -2.04 -2.75
N PRO A 86 -5.35 -3.31 -3.20
CA PRO A 86 -4.64 -4.43 -2.63
C PRO A 86 -3.16 -4.38 -2.98
N GLY A 87 -2.30 -4.68 -2.01
CA GLY A 87 -0.86 -4.79 -2.16
C GLY A 87 -0.31 -5.98 -1.41
N VAL A 88 0.86 -6.45 -1.80
CA VAL A 88 1.58 -7.56 -1.17
C VAL A 88 2.93 -7.10 -0.69
N ILE A 89 3.47 -7.75 0.35
CA ILE A 89 4.81 -7.43 0.81
C ILE A 89 5.85 -7.84 -0.25
N GLU A 90 6.80 -6.96 -0.49
CA GLU A 90 7.99 -7.24 -1.29
C GLU A 90 9.12 -7.73 -0.41
N LYS A 91 9.39 -6.99 0.68
CA LYS A 91 10.40 -7.29 1.70
C LYS A 91 10.13 -6.51 2.98
N SER A 92 10.80 -6.91 4.07
CA SER A 92 10.91 -6.14 5.30
C SER A 92 12.26 -5.42 5.33
N GLY A 93 12.29 -4.19 5.84
CA GLY A 93 13.52 -3.43 6.07
C GLY A 93 14.07 -3.63 7.48
N GLU A 94 15.32 -3.19 7.71
CA GLU A 94 16.04 -3.35 8.98
C GLU A 94 15.36 -2.59 10.13
N ASP A 95 14.75 -1.42 9.85
CA ASP A 95 14.08 -0.58 10.86
C ASP A 95 12.59 -0.92 11.03
N GLY A 96 12.16 -2.15 10.71
CA GLY A 96 10.76 -2.56 10.78
C GLY A 96 9.90 -1.95 9.68
N GLN A 97 10.50 -1.42 8.64
CA GLN A 97 9.81 -0.93 7.44
C GLN A 97 9.20 -2.10 6.67
N LEU A 98 8.04 -1.87 6.06
CA LEU A 98 7.39 -2.80 5.15
C LEU A 98 7.35 -2.19 3.74
N TYR A 99 7.93 -2.88 2.79
CA TYR A 99 7.89 -2.50 1.39
C TYR A 99 6.73 -3.22 0.70
N ILE A 100 5.72 -2.46 0.30
CA ILE A 100 4.46 -3.00 -0.26
C ILE A 100 4.40 -2.71 -1.75
N ARG A 101 4.18 -3.76 -2.53
CA ARG A 101 4.01 -3.71 -3.98
C ARG A 101 2.53 -3.67 -4.32
N PHE A 102 2.14 -2.73 -5.16
CA PHE A 102 0.76 -2.55 -5.65
C PHE A 102 0.60 -2.90 -7.13
N GLU A 103 1.69 -2.95 -7.88
CA GLU A 103 1.74 -3.37 -9.28
C GLU A 103 3.03 -4.13 -9.58
N GLN A 104 3.10 -4.81 -10.72
CA GLN A 104 4.31 -5.51 -11.12
C GLN A 104 5.36 -4.55 -11.67
N GLY A 105 6.64 -4.86 -11.45
CA GLY A 105 7.77 -4.08 -11.95
C GLY A 105 8.89 -3.95 -10.92
N LYS A 106 10.12 -3.82 -11.40
CA LYS A 106 11.30 -3.66 -10.55
C LYS A 106 11.22 -2.33 -9.78
N GLY A 107 11.42 -2.38 -8.45
CA GLY A 107 11.39 -1.20 -7.60
C GLY A 107 10.01 -0.56 -7.38
N LYS A 108 8.93 -1.13 -7.94
CA LYS A 108 7.58 -0.58 -7.83
C LYS A 108 6.90 -0.99 -6.51
N PHE A 109 7.42 -0.47 -5.43
CA PHE A 109 6.89 -0.63 -4.09
C PHE A 109 6.95 0.69 -3.31
N LEU A 110 6.10 0.84 -2.32
CA LEU A 110 6.11 1.94 -1.37
C LEU A 110 6.54 1.43 -0.01
N SER A 111 7.30 2.25 0.72
CA SER A 111 7.72 1.99 2.09
C SER A 111 6.68 2.49 3.09
N PHE A 112 6.42 1.67 4.11
CA PHE A 112 5.56 2.02 5.24
C PHE A 112 6.28 1.67 6.53
N LYS A 113 6.18 2.55 7.54
CA LYS A 113 6.74 2.31 8.87
C LYS A 113 5.89 2.85 10.00
N VAL A 114 6.09 2.32 11.19
CA VAL A 114 5.52 2.88 12.41
C VAL A 114 6.26 4.16 12.77
N ARG A 115 5.52 5.24 13.04
CA ARG A 115 6.14 6.49 13.46
C ARG A 115 6.55 6.41 14.93
N PRO A 116 7.74 6.89 15.31
CA PRO A 116 8.24 6.79 16.69
C PRO A 116 7.29 7.32 17.76
N ASN A 117 6.55 8.39 17.44
CA ASN A 117 5.64 9.07 18.37
C ASN A 117 4.16 8.70 18.18
N ALA A 118 3.84 7.71 17.32
CA ALA A 118 2.47 7.30 17.08
C ALA A 118 2.06 6.20 18.06
N GLN A 119 1.30 6.54 19.09
CA GLN A 119 0.79 5.57 20.10
C GLN A 119 -0.10 4.47 19.50
N ASN A 120 -0.58 4.65 18.26
CA ASN A 120 -1.50 3.72 17.60
C ASN A 120 -0.79 2.55 16.88
N GLY A 121 0.56 2.54 16.82
CA GLY A 121 1.35 1.50 16.19
C GLY A 121 1.09 1.24 14.70
N ARG A 122 0.43 2.16 13.97
CA ARG A 122 0.06 1.99 12.56
C ARG A 122 1.26 2.19 11.65
N TYR A 123 1.30 1.44 10.55
CA TYR A 123 2.29 1.59 9.49
C TYR A 123 1.86 2.66 8.50
N TYR A 124 2.46 3.83 8.58
CA TYR A 124 2.21 4.98 7.71
C TYR A 124 3.15 5.00 6.51
N LEU A 125 2.72 5.61 5.41
CA LEU A 125 3.57 5.87 4.26
C LEU A 125 4.86 6.57 4.70
N ASP A 126 5.99 5.98 4.34
CA ASP A 126 7.32 6.47 4.64
C ASP A 126 7.88 7.19 3.41
N ALA A 127 7.91 8.52 3.47
CA ALA A 127 8.50 9.39 2.48
C ALA A 127 9.30 10.47 3.20
N GLN A 128 10.21 11.11 2.51
CA GLN A 128 10.95 12.26 3.04
C GLN A 128 10.05 13.49 3.02
N PHE A 129 9.24 13.67 4.07
CA PHE A 129 8.32 14.80 4.17
C PHE A 129 9.03 16.09 4.58
N ASN A 130 8.77 17.16 3.82
CA ASN A 130 9.17 18.53 4.13
C ASN A 130 7.90 19.34 4.47
N MET A 131 8.02 20.28 5.42
CA MET A 131 6.87 21.08 5.90
C MET A 131 6.16 21.86 4.78
N ASN A 132 6.87 22.24 3.72
CA ASN A 132 6.36 23.19 2.71
C ASN A 132 6.02 22.52 1.37
N THR A 133 6.59 21.37 1.03
CA THR A 133 6.55 20.81 -0.34
C THR A 133 5.90 19.42 -0.44
N GLY A 134 5.47 18.87 0.70
CA GLY A 134 4.99 17.48 0.76
C GLY A 134 6.11 16.50 0.99
N GLY A 135 6.02 15.30 0.42
CA GLY A 135 7.01 14.24 0.57
C GLY A 135 7.68 13.86 -0.75
N GLU A 136 8.89 13.36 -0.67
CA GLU A 136 9.58 12.73 -1.79
C GLU A 136 9.82 11.24 -1.50
N LEU A 137 9.64 10.40 -2.52
CA LEU A 137 9.91 8.97 -2.45
C LEU A 137 10.40 8.45 -3.80
N THR A 138 10.97 7.25 -3.79
CA THR A 138 11.36 6.54 -5.00
C THR A 138 10.31 5.48 -5.31
N TYR A 139 9.88 5.41 -6.58
CA TYR A 139 8.98 4.39 -7.09
C TYR A 139 9.48 3.90 -8.45
N GLY A 140 9.78 2.63 -8.55
CA GLY A 140 10.57 2.13 -9.67
C GLY A 140 12.02 2.61 -9.57
N GLU A 141 12.50 3.23 -10.62
CA GLU A 141 13.85 3.81 -10.69
C GLU A 141 13.83 5.36 -10.63
N GLU A 142 12.68 5.95 -10.29
CA GLU A 142 12.45 7.38 -10.41
C GLU A 142 11.96 8.02 -9.13
N ARG A 143 12.19 9.33 -9.00
CA ARG A 143 11.71 10.12 -7.87
C ARG A 143 10.36 10.70 -8.17
N PHE A 144 9.50 10.63 -7.17
CA PHE A 144 8.15 11.19 -7.18
C PHE A 144 7.93 12.08 -5.96
N SER A 145 7.15 13.12 -6.15
CA SER A 145 6.61 13.92 -5.06
C SER A 145 5.20 13.43 -4.69
N VAL A 146 4.88 13.49 -3.42
CA VAL A 146 3.55 13.25 -2.87
C VAL A 146 3.12 14.46 -2.04
N ASN A 147 1.82 14.71 -1.97
CA ASN A 147 1.32 15.78 -1.11
C ASN A 147 1.48 15.43 0.38
N SER A 148 1.44 16.42 1.26
CA SER A 148 1.57 16.21 2.72
C SER A 148 0.49 15.29 3.30
N ALA A 149 -0.73 15.29 2.73
CA ALA A 149 -1.83 14.42 3.15
C ALA A 149 -1.52 12.94 2.91
N ALA A 150 -0.69 12.60 1.91
CA ALA A 150 -0.25 11.22 1.66
C ALA A 150 0.47 10.61 2.86
N GLY A 151 1.15 11.45 3.68
CA GLY A 151 1.76 11.00 4.92
C GLY A 151 0.79 10.43 5.94
N GLN A 152 -0.50 10.74 5.86
CA GLN A 152 -1.52 10.16 6.74
C GLN A 152 -2.05 8.81 6.25
N THR A 153 -1.61 8.36 5.06
CA THR A 153 -1.98 7.04 4.53
C THR A 153 -1.29 5.94 5.31
N TYR A 154 -2.05 4.96 5.76
CA TYR A 154 -1.56 3.79 6.49
C TYR A 154 -2.04 2.48 5.84
N LEU A 155 -1.39 1.39 6.23
CA LEU A 155 -1.76 0.04 5.79
C LEU A 155 -2.99 -0.47 6.54
N MET A 156 -3.84 -1.18 5.83
CA MET A 156 -5.02 -1.88 6.35
C MET A 156 -4.97 -3.36 5.98
N VAL A 157 -5.66 -4.19 6.76
CA VAL A 157 -5.77 -5.63 6.54
C VAL A 157 -7.17 -6.14 6.89
N ILE A 158 -7.49 -7.36 6.45
CA ILE A 158 -8.71 -8.07 6.86
C ILE A 158 -8.31 -9.16 7.85
N VAL A 159 -8.61 -8.97 9.13
CA VAL A 159 -8.21 -9.85 10.24
C VAL A 159 -8.60 -11.31 10.00
N LYS A 160 -9.84 -11.58 9.58
CA LYS A 160 -10.30 -12.94 9.27
C LYS A 160 -9.41 -13.68 8.25
N LYS A 161 -8.80 -12.93 7.30
CA LYS A 161 -7.89 -13.51 6.31
C LYS A 161 -6.53 -13.84 6.92
N ILE A 162 -6.03 -13.00 7.83
CA ILE A 162 -4.79 -13.26 8.56
C ILE A 162 -4.95 -14.50 9.43
N GLN A 163 -5.99 -14.58 10.24
CA GLN A 163 -6.27 -15.74 11.10
C GLN A 163 -6.33 -17.04 10.29
N LYS A 164 -7.04 -17.05 9.16
CA LYS A 164 -7.11 -18.21 8.27
C LYS A 164 -5.75 -18.60 7.69
N SER A 165 -4.89 -17.65 7.41
CA SER A 165 -3.57 -17.90 6.81
C SER A 165 -2.53 -18.39 7.82
N THR A 166 -2.68 -18.04 9.09
CA THR A 166 -1.75 -18.38 10.18
C THR A 166 -2.18 -19.61 10.96
N SER A 167 -3.49 -19.94 10.97
CA SER A 167 -4.02 -21.14 11.62
C SER A 167 -3.57 -22.42 10.87
N LYS A 168 -2.96 -23.34 11.60
CA LYS A 168 -2.67 -24.69 11.13
C LYS A 168 -3.38 -25.68 12.04
N ASP A 169 -4.34 -26.39 11.51
CA ASP A 169 -4.93 -27.51 12.21
C ASP A 169 -3.91 -28.64 12.32
N ARG A 170 -3.62 -29.03 13.56
CA ARG A 170 -2.74 -30.15 13.86
C ARG A 170 -3.54 -31.26 14.55
N ILE A 171 -3.72 -32.36 13.86
CA ILE A 171 -4.31 -33.57 14.45
C ILE A 171 -3.19 -34.37 15.13
N VAL A 172 -3.29 -34.49 16.45
CA VAL A 172 -2.38 -35.33 17.23
C VAL A 172 -2.95 -36.75 17.25
N ARG A 173 -2.19 -37.72 16.73
CA ARG A 173 -2.62 -39.12 16.61
C ARG A 173 -2.48 -39.92 17.91
N GLY A 174 -2.06 -39.29 18.99
CA GLY A 174 -1.76 -40.01 20.23
C GLY A 174 -0.51 -40.87 20.17
N MET A 175 -0.01 -41.27 21.34
CA MET A 175 1.06 -42.25 21.46
C MET A 175 0.44 -43.60 21.87
N LYS A 176 0.86 -44.67 21.21
CA LYS A 176 0.57 -46.04 21.64
C LYS A 176 1.76 -46.57 22.44
N ILE A 177 1.47 -47.27 23.52
CA ILE A 177 2.46 -48.01 24.32
C ILE A 177 2.76 -49.35 23.62
#